data_bc533ecc6b1e9ce84470c0656ce9a3d5
#
_entry.id   bc533ecc6b1e9ce84470c0656ce9a3d5
#
_cell.length_a   1.000
_cell.length_b   1.000
_cell.length_c   1.000
_cell.angle_alpha   90.00
_cell.angle_beta   90.00
_cell.angle_gamma   90.00
#
_symmetry.space_group_name_H-M   'P 1'
#
loop_
_entity.id
_entity.type
_entity.pdbx_description
1 polymer ?
#
loop_
_entity_poly.entity_id
_entity_poly.type
_entity_poly.pdbx_seq_one_letter_code
_entity_poly.pdbx_strand_id
1 'polypeptide(L)'
;MANGEASPSPEEAFRAALGARQDLGRDAPEIAANIGVQMGHMGLDVPTVSVVRRLRDIVVTLQPRRVAEVGAAIGHTTAWLLDAWSRDEVVAPDLFDVMEEGNRFAVILDRVLKRYGMEDAGRVVVGTVDEHAPQTRAWRLAHLASKERPPTLMDALDVLVLRGGIDALGERASAAMDLLRKGGVLLLIEPPVPGEDISDSTEEGAAVIAGFNAWISFVHRCSEEHDLAFVPVHGGTIVAVRKLS
;
A
#
# COMPACT_ATOMS: atom_id res chain seq x y z
N MET A 1 19.70 -10.96 37.18
CA MET A 1 19.94 -9.76 36.37
C MET A 1 19.33 -10.06 34.99
N ALA A 2 18.17 -9.54 34.75
CA ALA A 2 17.53 -9.67 33.44
C ALA A 2 18.30 -8.75 32.47
N ASN A 3 18.92 -9.31 31.44
CA ASN A 3 19.43 -8.56 30.31
C ASN A 3 18.25 -7.89 29.66
N GLY A 4 18.06 -6.59 29.87
CA GLY A 4 17.15 -5.78 29.10
C GLY A 4 17.66 -5.72 27.67
N GLU A 5 17.11 -6.59 26.80
CA GLU A 5 17.29 -6.43 25.36
C GLU A 5 16.70 -5.07 25.00
N ALA A 6 17.55 -4.18 24.50
CA ALA A 6 17.11 -2.89 23.99
C ALA A 6 16.14 -3.14 22.83
N SER A 7 15.00 -2.43 22.82
CA SER A 7 14.08 -2.51 21.69
C SER A 7 14.83 -2.16 20.40
N PRO A 8 14.60 -2.88 19.29
CA PRO A 8 15.28 -2.64 18.03
C PRO A 8 15.06 -1.19 17.56
N SER A 9 16.07 -0.61 16.94
CA SER A 9 15.94 0.71 16.32
C SER A 9 14.88 0.67 15.21
N PRO A 10 14.26 1.81 14.82
CA PRO A 10 13.30 1.84 13.72
C PRO A 10 13.85 1.29 12.40
N GLU A 11 15.13 1.46 12.15
CA GLU A 11 15.82 0.91 10.98
C GLU A 11 15.97 -0.62 11.07
N GLU A 12 16.35 -1.13 12.22
CA GLU A 12 16.44 -2.58 12.45
C GLU A 12 15.05 -3.24 12.35
N ALA A 13 14.02 -2.62 12.92
CA ALA A 13 12.64 -3.08 12.79
C ALA A 13 12.17 -3.11 11.33
N PHE A 14 12.49 -2.07 10.58
CA PHE A 14 12.18 -2.00 9.14
C PHE A 14 12.89 -3.13 8.38
N ARG A 15 14.20 -3.28 8.54
CA ARG A 15 14.97 -4.35 7.90
C ARG A 15 14.47 -5.75 8.28
N ALA A 16 14.15 -5.96 9.55
CA ALA A 16 13.59 -7.22 10.03
C ALA A 16 12.24 -7.52 9.36
N ALA A 17 11.37 -6.52 9.24
CA ALA A 17 10.07 -6.66 8.57
C ALA A 17 10.22 -7.07 7.10
N LEU A 18 11.20 -6.52 6.38
CA LEU A 18 11.46 -6.89 4.99
C LEU A 18 11.89 -8.36 4.84
N GLY A 19 12.56 -8.93 5.83
CA GLY A 19 12.94 -10.32 5.89
C GLY A 19 11.87 -11.25 6.46
N ALA A 20 10.88 -10.74 7.16
CA ALA A 20 9.93 -11.51 7.93
C ALA A 20 9.07 -12.45 7.06
N ARG A 21 8.70 -13.58 7.64
CA ARG A 21 7.73 -14.53 7.10
C ARG A 21 6.80 -14.91 8.23
N GLN A 22 5.52 -14.72 8.00
CA GLN A 22 4.49 -15.06 8.97
C GLN A 22 3.99 -16.49 8.72
N ASP A 23 3.65 -17.19 9.79
CA ASP A 23 3.02 -18.51 9.71
C ASP A 23 1.49 -18.37 9.61
N LEU A 24 1.04 -17.64 8.60
CA LEU A 24 -0.38 -17.31 8.34
C LEU A 24 -0.96 -18.08 7.13
N GLY A 25 -0.28 -19.15 6.72
CA GLY A 25 -0.64 -19.91 5.53
C GLY A 25 0.04 -19.38 4.26
N ARG A 26 0.23 -20.28 3.32
CA ARG A 26 0.95 -20.01 2.05
C ARG A 26 0.02 -19.75 0.88
N ASP A 27 -1.18 -20.31 0.94
CA ASP A 27 -2.17 -20.20 -0.11
C ASP A 27 -3.01 -18.93 0.04
N ALA A 28 -3.63 -18.52 -1.04
CA ALA A 28 -4.54 -17.38 -1.00
C ALA A 28 -5.75 -17.70 -0.11
N PRO A 29 -6.14 -16.79 0.80
CA PRO A 29 -7.42 -16.91 1.50
C PRO A 29 -8.57 -17.03 0.50
N GLU A 30 -9.61 -17.80 0.84
CA GLU A 30 -10.72 -18.11 -0.07
C GLU A 30 -11.32 -16.86 -0.72
N ILE A 31 -11.57 -15.82 0.07
CA ILE A 31 -12.13 -14.56 -0.44
C ILE A 31 -11.15 -13.89 -1.42
N ALA A 32 -9.86 -13.82 -1.06
CA ALA A 32 -8.85 -13.23 -1.92
C ALA A 32 -8.68 -14.02 -3.22
N ALA A 33 -8.69 -15.36 -3.17
CA ALA A 33 -8.62 -16.22 -4.34
C ALA A 33 -9.80 -15.95 -5.29
N ASN A 34 -11.03 -15.88 -4.77
CA ASN A 34 -12.22 -15.58 -5.55
C ASN A 34 -12.16 -14.19 -6.19
N ILE A 35 -11.68 -13.18 -5.43
CA ILE A 35 -11.48 -11.83 -5.96
C ILE A 35 -10.42 -11.84 -7.07
N GLY A 36 -9.31 -12.55 -6.89
CA GLY A 36 -8.27 -12.67 -7.91
C GLY A 36 -8.78 -13.25 -9.23
N VAL A 37 -9.62 -14.29 -9.18
CA VAL A 37 -10.29 -14.84 -10.37
C VAL A 37 -11.18 -13.81 -11.05
N GLN A 38 -11.97 -13.05 -10.27
CA GLN A 38 -12.83 -12.00 -10.81
C GLN A 38 -12.03 -10.88 -11.47
N MET A 39 -10.92 -10.44 -10.84
CA MET A 39 -10.01 -9.43 -11.42
C MET A 39 -9.47 -9.91 -12.78
N GLY A 40 -9.03 -11.16 -12.87
CA GLY A 40 -8.56 -11.74 -14.13
C GLY A 40 -9.63 -11.71 -15.23
N HIS A 41 -10.88 -12.07 -14.90
CA HIS A 41 -12.00 -11.97 -15.85
C HIS A 41 -12.33 -10.52 -16.28
N MET A 42 -12.02 -9.54 -15.44
CA MET A 42 -12.21 -8.12 -15.72
C MET A 42 -11.01 -7.49 -16.45
N GLY A 43 -9.95 -8.25 -16.74
CA GLY A 43 -8.71 -7.73 -17.33
C GLY A 43 -7.92 -6.82 -16.40
N LEU A 44 -8.16 -6.89 -15.08
CA LEU A 44 -7.39 -6.13 -14.09
C LEU A 44 -6.10 -6.87 -13.72
N ASP A 45 -5.06 -6.10 -13.41
CA ASP A 45 -3.79 -6.67 -12.95
C ASP A 45 -3.94 -7.38 -11.59
N VAL A 46 -3.55 -8.66 -11.56
CA VAL A 46 -3.59 -9.50 -10.36
C VAL A 46 -2.17 -9.84 -9.94
N PRO A 47 -1.65 -9.27 -8.85
CA PRO A 47 -0.34 -9.64 -8.35
C PRO A 47 -0.28 -11.12 -7.98
N THR A 48 0.89 -11.72 -8.18
CA THR A 48 1.07 -13.13 -7.83
C THR A 48 0.88 -13.37 -6.32
N VAL A 49 0.44 -14.58 -5.97
CA VAL A 49 0.28 -15.01 -4.56
C VAL A 49 1.57 -14.76 -3.76
N SER A 50 2.75 -14.96 -4.36
CA SER A 50 4.03 -14.73 -3.69
C SER A 50 4.26 -13.26 -3.32
N VAL A 51 3.87 -12.34 -4.21
CA VAL A 51 3.98 -10.90 -3.98
C VAL A 51 3.04 -10.46 -2.86
N VAL A 52 1.75 -10.81 -2.95
CA VAL A 52 0.75 -10.35 -1.97
C VAL A 52 0.98 -10.97 -0.60
N ARG A 53 1.34 -12.26 -0.54
CA ARG A 53 1.74 -12.92 0.70
C ARG A 53 2.91 -12.20 1.36
N ARG A 54 3.94 -11.85 0.57
CA ARG A 54 5.11 -11.15 1.10
C ARG A 54 4.74 -9.77 1.62
N LEU A 55 3.93 -9.03 0.87
CA LEU A 55 3.42 -7.73 1.29
C LEU A 55 2.64 -7.84 2.61
N ARG A 56 1.72 -8.82 2.73
CA ARG A 56 1.01 -9.14 3.98
C ARG A 56 1.99 -9.38 5.13
N ASP A 57 3.00 -10.23 4.92
CA ASP A 57 3.95 -10.59 5.98
C ASP A 57 4.73 -9.36 6.46
N ILE A 58 5.13 -8.47 5.56
CA ILE A 58 5.78 -7.19 5.92
C ILE A 58 4.82 -6.32 6.74
N VAL A 59 3.59 -6.10 6.26
CA VAL A 59 2.59 -5.27 6.95
C VAL A 59 2.30 -5.80 8.35
N VAL A 60 2.05 -7.11 8.49
CA VAL A 60 1.77 -7.74 9.79
C VAL A 60 2.96 -7.60 10.75
N THR A 61 4.20 -7.76 10.25
CA THR A 61 5.40 -7.63 11.09
C THR A 61 5.60 -6.19 11.57
N LEU A 62 5.25 -5.20 10.78
CA LEU A 62 5.33 -3.78 11.16
C LEU A 62 4.31 -3.38 12.23
N GLN A 63 3.26 -4.18 12.46
CA GLN A 63 2.18 -3.93 13.41
C GLN A 63 1.64 -2.48 13.36
N PRO A 64 1.24 -2.00 12.18
CA PRO A 64 0.85 -0.62 12.02
C PRO A 64 -0.50 -0.35 12.69
N ARG A 65 -0.65 0.84 13.29
CA ARG A 65 -1.93 1.30 13.84
C ARG A 65 -2.79 2.03 12.82
N ARG A 66 -2.18 2.68 11.83
CA ARG A 66 -2.84 3.46 10.79
C ARG A 66 -2.35 2.99 9.43
N VAL A 67 -3.23 2.38 8.67
CA VAL A 67 -2.91 1.79 7.36
C VAL A 67 -3.78 2.41 6.29
N ALA A 68 -3.21 2.62 5.11
CA ALA A 68 -3.99 2.87 3.91
C ALA A 68 -3.58 1.90 2.79
N GLU A 69 -4.54 1.51 1.98
CA GLU A 69 -4.34 0.87 0.69
C GLU A 69 -4.90 1.77 -0.40
N VAL A 70 -4.11 2.08 -1.42
CA VAL A 70 -4.47 2.95 -2.55
C VAL A 70 -4.41 2.14 -3.84
N GLY A 71 -5.43 2.28 -4.68
CA GLY A 71 -5.57 1.49 -5.91
C GLY A 71 -6.00 0.05 -5.62
N ALA A 72 -6.93 -0.12 -4.69
CA ALA A 72 -7.37 -1.43 -4.21
C ALA A 72 -8.15 -2.26 -5.24
N ALA A 73 -8.60 -1.64 -6.34
CA ALA A 73 -9.49 -2.25 -7.32
C ALA A 73 -10.73 -2.88 -6.64
N ILE A 74 -10.96 -4.17 -6.79
CA ILE A 74 -12.05 -4.87 -6.10
C ILE A 74 -11.61 -5.59 -4.81
N GLY A 75 -10.41 -5.27 -4.28
CA GLY A 75 -10.01 -5.66 -2.93
C GLY A 75 -9.22 -6.96 -2.81
N HIS A 76 -8.43 -7.34 -3.82
CA HIS A 76 -7.60 -8.55 -3.72
C HIS A 76 -6.56 -8.45 -2.60
N THR A 77 -5.73 -7.41 -2.58
CA THR A 77 -4.74 -7.18 -1.52
C THR A 77 -5.43 -6.87 -0.20
N THR A 78 -6.51 -6.08 -0.24
CA THR A 78 -7.38 -5.80 0.91
C THR A 78 -7.80 -7.10 1.62
N ALA A 79 -8.30 -8.10 0.87
CA ALA A 79 -8.76 -9.36 1.44
C ALA A 79 -7.62 -10.18 2.08
N TRP A 80 -6.40 -10.11 1.53
CA TRP A 80 -5.22 -10.73 2.14
C TRP A 80 -4.84 -10.11 3.49
N LEU A 81 -4.91 -8.77 3.59
CA LEU A 81 -4.62 -8.06 4.82
C LEU A 81 -5.70 -8.31 5.86
N LEU A 82 -6.97 -8.24 5.46
CA LEU A 82 -8.11 -8.49 6.35
C LEU A 82 -8.15 -9.91 6.88
N ASP A 83 -7.82 -10.92 6.05
CA ASP A 83 -7.71 -12.31 6.51
C ASP A 83 -6.62 -12.46 7.59
N ALA A 84 -5.49 -11.80 7.40
CA ALA A 84 -4.44 -11.82 8.41
C ALA A 84 -4.89 -11.15 9.71
N TRP A 85 -5.51 -9.98 9.63
CA TRP A 85 -6.00 -9.23 10.80
C TRP A 85 -7.23 -9.84 11.49
N SER A 86 -7.91 -10.78 10.84
CA SER A 86 -9.02 -11.52 11.46
C SER A 86 -8.56 -12.66 12.39
N ARG A 87 -7.26 -12.89 12.49
CA ARG A 87 -6.66 -13.95 13.31
C ARG A 87 -6.29 -13.42 14.68
N ASP A 88 -6.58 -14.16 15.73
CA ASP A 88 -6.38 -13.77 17.13
C ASP A 88 -4.92 -13.41 17.46
N GLU A 89 -3.97 -14.06 16.79
CA GLU A 89 -2.54 -13.83 16.99
C GLU A 89 -1.96 -12.61 16.27
N VAL A 90 -2.76 -11.94 15.43
CA VAL A 90 -2.33 -10.79 14.62
C VAL A 90 -2.99 -9.52 15.12
N VAL A 91 -2.19 -8.50 15.41
CA VAL A 91 -2.70 -7.19 15.81
C VAL A 91 -3.26 -6.47 14.59
N ALA A 92 -4.57 -6.21 14.61
CA ALA A 92 -5.21 -5.41 13.58
C ALA A 92 -4.92 -3.90 13.78
N PRO A 93 -4.94 -3.09 12.71
CA PRO A 93 -4.78 -1.65 12.83
C PRO A 93 -5.99 -1.00 13.51
N ASP A 94 -5.76 0.14 14.17
CA ASP A 94 -6.83 0.96 14.74
C ASP A 94 -7.70 1.60 13.63
N LEU A 95 -7.05 1.95 12.50
CA LEU A 95 -7.68 2.61 11.36
C LEU A 95 -7.12 2.05 10.04
N PHE A 96 -8.04 1.75 9.12
CA PHE A 96 -7.71 1.29 7.78
C PHE A 96 -8.51 2.05 6.71
N ASP A 97 -7.84 2.84 5.86
CA ASP A 97 -8.43 3.47 4.69
C ASP A 97 -8.16 2.62 3.44
N VAL A 98 -9.19 2.31 2.69
CA VAL A 98 -9.08 1.63 1.39
C VAL A 98 -9.54 2.60 0.32
N MET A 99 -8.61 3.04 -0.54
CA MET A 99 -8.88 4.04 -1.59
C MET A 99 -9.01 3.39 -2.95
N GLU A 100 -10.02 3.84 -3.68
CA GLU A 100 -10.26 3.43 -5.05
C GLU A 100 -10.90 4.57 -5.87
N GLU A 101 -10.49 4.72 -7.13
CA GLU A 101 -11.01 5.78 -8.01
C GLU A 101 -12.45 5.55 -8.43
N GLY A 102 -12.82 4.29 -8.66
CA GLY A 102 -14.11 3.92 -9.21
C GLY A 102 -15.19 3.68 -8.17
N ASN A 103 -16.27 4.45 -8.20
CA ASN A 103 -17.43 4.24 -7.32
C ASN A 103 -17.97 2.79 -7.34
N ARG A 104 -17.90 2.10 -8.48
CA ARG A 104 -18.36 0.69 -8.60
C ARG A 104 -17.51 -0.24 -7.75
N PHE A 105 -16.20 -0.04 -7.74
CA PHE A 105 -15.27 -0.83 -6.96
C PHE A 105 -15.37 -0.48 -5.48
N ALA A 106 -15.61 0.78 -5.14
CA ALA A 106 -15.83 1.23 -3.77
C ALA A 106 -16.97 0.47 -3.08
N VAL A 107 -18.07 0.20 -3.79
CA VAL A 107 -19.19 -0.61 -3.24
C VAL A 107 -18.77 -2.07 -2.98
N ILE A 108 -17.89 -2.62 -3.79
CA ILE A 108 -17.38 -3.98 -3.59
C ILE A 108 -16.45 -4.00 -2.37
N LEU A 109 -15.56 -3.02 -2.26
CA LEU A 109 -14.63 -2.87 -1.12
C LEU A 109 -15.38 -2.72 0.21
N ASP A 110 -16.45 -1.93 0.25
CA ASP A 110 -17.29 -1.79 1.45
C ASP A 110 -17.87 -3.14 1.90
N ARG A 111 -18.29 -3.98 0.95
CA ARG A 111 -18.76 -5.34 1.24
C ARG A 111 -17.64 -6.26 1.75
N VAL A 112 -16.42 -6.09 1.22
CA VAL A 112 -15.25 -6.84 1.68
C VAL A 112 -14.92 -6.46 3.13
N LEU A 113 -14.88 -5.17 3.46
CA LEU A 113 -14.67 -4.70 4.84
C LEU A 113 -15.72 -5.28 5.79
N LYS A 114 -17.00 -5.20 5.43
CA LYS A 114 -18.12 -5.75 6.22
C LYS A 114 -18.01 -7.26 6.43
N ARG A 115 -17.59 -8.00 5.41
CA ARG A 115 -17.44 -9.45 5.51
C ARG A 115 -16.38 -9.88 6.53
N TYR A 116 -15.41 -9.01 6.80
CA TYR A 116 -14.38 -9.24 7.82
C TYR A 116 -14.65 -8.53 9.15
N GLY A 117 -15.82 -7.89 9.32
CA GLY A 117 -16.16 -7.17 10.55
C GLY A 117 -15.29 -5.95 10.82
N MET A 118 -14.82 -5.29 9.75
CA MET A 118 -13.91 -4.14 9.84
C MET A 118 -14.60 -2.79 9.62
N GLU A 119 -15.93 -2.71 9.76
CA GLU A 119 -16.71 -1.48 9.50
C GLU A 119 -16.34 -0.31 10.43
N ASP A 120 -15.95 -0.61 11.66
CA ASP A 120 -15.62 0.42 12.65
C ASP A 120 -14.21 1.00 12.43
N ALA A 121 -13.25 0.15 12.09
CA ALA A 121 -11.85 0.54 11.85
C ALA A 121 -11.58 0.92 10.39
N GLY A 122 -12.24 0.23 9.45
CA GLY A 122 -12.06 0.38 8.03
C GLY A 122 -13.06 1.33 7.39
N ARG A 123 -12.65 2.01 6.32
CA ARG A 123 -13.59 2.72 5.43
C ARG A 123 -13.06 2.75 4.00
N VAL A 124 -13.98 2.90 3.06
CA VAL A 124 -13.64 3.13 1.65
C VAL A 124 -13.61 4.63 1.37
N VAL A 125 -12.56 5.07 0.68
CA VAL A 125 -12.35 6.45 0.23
C VAL A 125 -12.33 6.45 -1.29
N VAL A 126 -13.14 7.30 -1.93
CA VAL A 126 -13.19 7.39 -3.39
C VAL A 126 -12.35 8.57 -3.87
N GLY A 127 -11.52 8.34 -4.88
CA GLY A 127 -10.65 9.34 -5.50
C GLY A 127 -9.22 8.85 -5.68
N THR A 128 -8.30 9.78 -5.95
CA THR A 128 -6.88 9.51 -6.15
C THR A 128 -6.05 10.07 -5.00
N VAL A 129 -4.87 9.49 -4.75
CA VAL A 129 -4.01 9.95 -3.64
C VAL A 129 -3.46 11.35 -3.89
N ASP A 130 -3.18 11.69 -5.14
CA ASP A 130 -2.69 13.00 -5.56
C ASP A 130 -3.74 14.11 -5.36
N GLU A 131 -5.03 13.79 -5.49
CA GLU A 131 -6.11 14.70 -5.13
C GLU A 131 -6.30 14.82 -3.60
N HIS A 132 -6.25 13.70 -2.89
CA HIS A 132 -6.55 13.64 -1.47
C HIS A 132 -5.40 14.13 -0.58
N ALA A 133 -4.14 13.91 -0.94
CA ALA A 133 -3.01 14.30 -0.09
C ALA A 133 -2.97 15.81 0.22
N PRO A 134 -3.11 16.72 -0.77
CA PRO A 134 -3.17 18.15 -0.45
C PRO A 134 -4.44 18.55 0.31
N GLN A 135 -5.59 17.90 0.03
CA GLN A 135 -6.83 18.15 0.77
C GLN A 135 -6.73 17.71 2.23
N THR A 136 -6.13 16.55 2.49
CA THR A 136 -5.87 16.04 3.83
C THR A 136 -4.97 16.98 4.62
N ARG A 137 -3.91 17.49 3.98
CA ARG A 137 -3.01 18.48 4.59
C ARG A 137 -3.76 19.77 4.92
N ALA A 138 -4.55 20.30 4.00
CA ALA A 138 -5.35 21.49 4.22
C ALA A 138 -6.37 21.30 5.36
N TRP A 139 -7.07 20.15 5.36
CA TRP A 139 -8.00 19.81 6.44
C TRP A 139 -7.30 19.77 7.79
N ARG A 140 -6.15 19.12 7.88
CA ARG A 140 -5.37 19.00 9.11
C ARG A 140 -4.92 20.37 9.64
N LEU A 141 -4.46 21.26 8.76
CA LEU A 141 -4.09 22.63 9.14
C LEU A 141 -5.28 23.43 9.71
N ALA A 142 -6.46 23.22 9.14
CA ALA A 142 -7.69 23.87 9.62
C ALA A 142 -8.20 23.26 10.93
N HIS A 143 -7.83 22.02 11.27
CA HIS A 143 -8.35 21.24 12.40
C HIS A 143 -7.23 20.72 13.31
N LEU A 144 -6.22 21.55 13.61
CA LEU A 144 -5.02 21.14 14.37
C LEU A 144 -5.33 20.51 15.74
N ALA A 145 -6.40 20.95 16.41
CA ALA A 145 -6.81 20.41 17.71
C ALA A 145 -7.77 19.21 17.62
N SER A 146 -8.26 18.89 16.42
CA SER A 146 -9.22 17.80 16.23
C SER A 146 -8.49 16.44 16.19
N LYS A 147 -9.10 15.45 16.85
CA LYS A 147 -8.71 14.03 16.74
C LYS A 147 -9.54 13.30 15.67
N GLU A 148 -10.45 13.99 15.02
CA GLU A 148 -11.31 13.40 14.01
C GLU A 148 -10.49 12.95 12.80
N ARG A 149 -10.97 11.89 12.18
CA ARG A 149 -10.44 11.37 10.92
C ARG A 149 -10.84 12.33 9.80
N PRO A 150 -9.91 12.78 8.93
CA PRO A 150 -10.29 13.66 7.82
C PRO A 150 -11.31 12.96 6.90
N PRO A 151 -12.17 13.72 6.21
CA PRO A 151 -13.12 13.13 5.24
C PRO A 151 -12.40 12.53 4.01
N THR A 152 -11.19 12.99 3.76
CA THR A 152 -10.25 12.51 2.74
C THR A 152 -9.44 11.32 3.25
N LEU A 153 -8.48 10.82 2.49
CA LEU A 153 -7.53 9.82 2.97
C LEU A 153 -6.83 10.32 4.24
N MET A 154 -6.64 9.47 5.24
CA MET A 154 -6.00 9.88 6.48
C MET A 154 -4.50 10.15 6.29
N ASP A 155 -3.95 10.97 7.18
CA ASP A 155 -2.53 11.25 7.30
C ASP A 155 -1.87 10.55 8.51
N ALA A 156 -0.59 10.83 8.67
CA ALA A 156 0.24 10.22 9.71
C ALA A 156 0.16 8.69 9.71
N LEU A 157 0.18 8.11 8.51
CA LEU A 157 0.11 6.68 8.27
C LEU A 157 1.39 5.99 8.74
N ASP A 158 1.24 4.83 9.35
CA ASP A 158 2.35 3.92 9.66
C ASP A 158 2.76 3.14 8.42
N VAL A 159 1.75 2.67 7.65
CA VAL A 159 1.97 1.95 6.40
C VAL A 159 0.97 2.42 5.36
N LEU A 160 1.47 2.63 4.14
CA LEU A 160 0.66 2.84 2.95
C LEU A 160 1.06 1.81 1.90
N VAL A 161 0.09 1.04 1.42
CA VAL A 161 0.24 0.13 0.29
C VAL A 161 -0.29 0.83 -0.95
N LEU A 162 0.58 1.04 -1.95
CA LEU A 162 0.21 1.72 -3.19
C LEU A 162 0.24 0.74 -4.36
N ARG A 163 -0.85 0.72 -5.10
CA ARG A 163 -0.98 0.05 -6.39
C ARG A 163 -1.48 1.03 -7.45
N GLY A 164 -1.14 0.79 -8.69
CA GLY A 164 -1.59 1.63 -9.80
C GLY A 164 -0.87 1.30 -11.09
N GLY A 165 -1.34 1.85 -12.19
CA GLY A 165 -0.68 1.81 -13.49
C GLY A 165 0.62 2.60 -13.48
N ILE A 166 1.54 2.21 -14.36
CA ILE A 166 2.85 2.86 -14.48
C ILE A 166 2.74 4.35 -14.85
N ASP A 167 1.72 4.72 -15.57
CA ASP A 167 1.43 6.07 -16.07
C ASP A 167 1.36 7.14 -14.95
N ALA A 168 0.93 6.76 -13.75
CA ALA A 168 0.80 7.68 -12.61
C ALA A 168 1.53 7.21 -11.34
N LEU A 169 2.20 6.05 -11.35
CA LEU A 169 2.74 5.44 -10.14
C LEU A 169 3.76 6.32 -9.42
N GLY A 170 4.69 6.95 -10.15
CA GLY A 170 5.75 7.79 -9.58
C GLY A 170 5.20 9.06 -8.90
N GLU A 171 4.20 9.70 -9.50
CA GLU A 171 3.55 10.88 -8.95
C GLU A 171 2.70 10.50 -7.72
N ARG A 172 1.91 9.45 -7.80
CA ARG A 172 1.11 8.92 -6.69
C ARG A 172 1.97 8.47 -5.52
N ALA A 173 3.11 7.84 -5.80
CA ALA A 173 4.07 7.47 -4.76
C ALA A 173 4.63 8.70 -4.03
N SER A 174 4.91 9.77 -4.77
CA SER A 174 5.35 11.04 -4.18
C SER A 174 4.27 11.66 -3.27
N ALA A 175 3.01 11.69 -3.74
CA ALA A 175 1.88 12.18 -2.93
C ALA A 175 1.62 11.28 -1.70
N ALA A 176 1.78 9.97 -1.84
CA ALA A 176 1.63 9.00 -0.75
C ALA A 176 2.67 9.22 0.36
N MET A 177 3.91 9.57 0.01
CA MET A 177 4.95 9.90 0.99
C MET A 177 4.55 11.06 1.91
N ASP A 178 3.78 12.02 1.40
CA ASP A 178 3.29 13.15 2.21
C ASP A 178 2.34 12.73 3.34
N LEU A 179 1.59 11.66 3.14
CA LEU A 179 0.62 11.13 4.10
C LEU A 179 1.26 10.26 5.19
N LEU A 180 2.48 9.79 4.97
CA LEU A 180 3.20 8.99 5.96
C LEU A 180 3.71 9.87 7.11
N ARG A 181 3.66 9.32 8.33
CA ARG A 181 4.41 9.90 9.44
C ARG A 181 5.92 9.65 9.27
N LYS A 182 6.72 10.36 10.02
CA LYS A 182 8.14 10.00 10.18
C LYS A 182 8.28 8.55 10.66
N GLY A 183 9.11 7.76 9.98
CA GLY A 183 9.27 6.33 10.21
C GLY A 183 8.16 5.46 9.59
N GLY A 184 7.15 6.06 8.96
CA GLY A 184 6.13 5.33 8.20
C GLY A 184 6.69 4.71 6.93
N VAL A 185 6.04 3.67 6.43
CA VAL A 185 6.53 2.84 5.32
C VAL A 185 5.55 2.87 4.15
N LEU A 186 6.05 3.24 2.98
CA LEU A 186 5.38 3.04 1.70
C LEU A 186 5.79 1.68 1.15
N LEU A 187 4.80 0.89 0.75
CA LEU A 187 4.98 -0.40 0.07
C LEU A 187 4.31 -0.34 -1.29
N LEU A 188 5.03 -0.71 -2.34
CA LEU A 188 4.50 -0.77 -3.70
C LEU A 188 5.14 -1.93 -4.47
N ILE A 189 4.51 -2.30 -5.56
CA ILE A 189 5.04 -3.31 -6.48
C ILE A 189 5.80 -2.58 -7.57
N GLU A 190 7.04 -2.96 -7.80
CA GLU A 190 7.87 -2.39 -8.87
C GLU A 190 7.18 -2.58 -10.22
N PRO A 191 7.01 -1.50 -11.01
CA PRO A 191 6.42 -1.63 -12.33
C PRO A 191 7.37 -2.35 -13.28
N PRO A 192 6.84 -3.07 -14.28
CA PRO A 192 7.68 -3.69 -15.31
C PRO A 192 8.40 -2.61 -16.11
N VAL A 193 9.62 -2.92 -16.53
CA VAL A 193 10.35 -2.07 -17.46
C VAL A 193 9.61 -2.07 -18.81
N PRO A 194 9.33 -0.90 -19.41
CA PRO A 194 8.71 -0.84 -20.72
C PRO A 194 9.51 -1.63 -21.77
N GLY A 195 8.81 -2.45 -22.55
CA GLY A 195 9.41 -3.25 -23.60
C GLY A 195 9.89 -2.40 -24.79
N GLU A 196 10.74 -2.96 -25.64
CA GLU A 196 11.24 -2.30 -26.85
C GLU A 196 10.16 -2.02 -27.90
N ASP A 197 9.01 -2.67 -27.78
CA ASP A 197 7.83 -2.50 -28.63
C ASP A 197 6.97 -1.27 -28.26
N ILE A 198 7.24 -0.65 -27.10
CA ILE A 198 6.56 0.56 -26.68
C ILE A 198 7.17 1.78 -27.36
N SER A 199 6.40 2.41 -28.23
CA SER A 199 6.83 3.57 -29.02
C SER A 199 6.33 4.88 -28.38
N ASP A 200 7.22 5.86 -28.28
CA ASP A 200 6.90 7.24 -27.88
C ASP A 200 6.07 8.00 -28.92
N SER A 201 5.94 7.44 -30.12
CA SER A 201 5.13 8.02 -31.21
C SER A 201 3.63 7.87 -31.01
N THR A 202 3.18 7.04 -30.07
CA THR A 202 1.77 6.88 -29.69
C THR A 202 1.51 7.57 -28.35
N GLU A 203 0.31 8.11 -28.16
CA GLU A 203 -0.10 8.75 -26.90
C GLU A 203 0.04 7.78 -25.71
N GLU A 204 -0.40 6.54 -25.87
CA GLU A 204 -0.30 5.50 -24.85
C GLU A 204 1.16 5.15 -24.54
N GLY A 205 2.00 4.93 -25.55
CA GLY A 205 3.42 4.62 -25.35
C GLY A 205 4.18 5.78 -24.72
N ALA A 206 3.90 7.02 -25.14
CA ALA A 206 4.48 8.21 -24.53
C ALA A 206 4.09 8.34 -23.05
N ALA A 207 2.84 8.04 -22.69
CA ALA A 207 2.38 8.04 -21.29
C ALA A 207 3.10 6.98 -20.45
N VAL A 208 3.27 5.75 -20.95
CA VAL A 208 4.03 4.67 -20.28
C VAL A 208 5.47 5.07 -20.05
N ILE A 209 6.15 5.64 -21.06
CA ILE A 209 7.56 6.09 -20.95
C ILE A 209 7.67 7.24 -19.94
N ALA A 210 6.78 8.23 -20.00
CA ALA A 210 6.76 9.34 -19.05
C ALA A 210 6.54 8.85 -17.62
N GLY A 211 5.59 7.95 -17.41
CA GLY A 211 5.30 7.34 -16.11
C GLY A 211 6.48 6.54 -15.57
N PHE A 212 7.16 5.77 -16.41
CA PHE A 212 8.36 5.04 -16.01
C PHE A 212 9.50 5.99 -15.63
N ASN A 213 9.70 7.09 -16.36
CA ASN A 213 10.69 8.11 -16.01
C ASN A 213 10.34 8.80 -14.68
N ALA A 214 9.06 9.08 -14.43
CA ALA A 214 8.59 9.60 -13.13
C ALA A 214 8.86 8.61 -11.99
N TRP A 215 8.65 7.31 -12.24
CA TRP A 215 8.99 6.24 -11.31
C TRP A 215 10.50 6.20 -10.98
N ILE A 216 11.36 6.21 -12.00
CA ILE A 216 12.83 6.24 -11.79
C ILE A 216 13.25 7.48 -10.99
N SER A 217 12.66 8.65 -11.31
CA SER A 217 12.93 9.89 -10.57
C SER A 217 12.49 9.81 -9.11
N PHE A 218 11.35 9.16 -8.83
CA PHE A 218 10.88 8.88 -7.48
C PHE A 218 11.86 7.98 -6.72
N VAL A 219 12.26 6.85 -7.31
CA VAL A 219 13.21 5.90 -6.71
C VAL A 219 14.55 6.58 -6.40
N HIS A 220 15.09 7.37 -7.34
CA HIS A 220 16.35 8.10 -7.15
C HIS A 220 16.25 9.05 -5.96
N ARG A 221 15.22 9.89 -5.90
CA ARG A 221 15.00 10.80 -4.77
C ARG A 221 14.85 10.03 -3.44
N CYS A 222 14.09 8.94 -3.43
CA CYS A 222 13.95 8.13 -2.22
C CYS A 222 15.26 7.51 -1.76
N SER A 223 16.16 7.15 -2.66
CA SER A 223 17.48 6.60 -2.30
C SER A 223 18.38 7.61 -1.63
N GLU A 224 18.16 8.91 -1.84
CA GLU A 224 18.93 10.00 -1.23
C GLU A 224 18.33 10.48 0.11
N GLU A 225 16.99 10.47 0.22
CA GLU A 225 16.28 11.13 1.31
C GLU A 225 15.68 10.15 2.35
N HIS A 226 15.56 8.86 2.01
CA HIS A 226 14.81 7.85 2.79
C HIS A 226 15.54 6.51 2.79
N ASP A 227 15.08 5.58 3.64
CA ASP A 227 15.52 4.19 3.52
C ASP A 227 14.72 3.51 2.43
N LEU A 228 15.42 3.06 1.41
CA LEU A 228 14.85 2.37 0.25
C LEU A 228 15.33 0.92 0.23
N ALA A 229 14.42 -0.02 -0.03
CA ALA A 229 14.76 -1.42 -0.20
C ALA A 229 13.92 -2.07 -1.31
N PHE A 230 14.55 -2.98 -2.04
CA PHE A 230 13.91 -3.84 -3.03
C PHE A 230 13.86 -5.26 -2.47
N VAL A 231 12.68 -5.85 -2.44
CA VAL A 231 12.42 -7.20 -1.92
C VAL A 231 11.95 -8.08 -3.08
N PRO A 232 12.87 -8.75 -3.77
CA PRO A 232 12.50 -9.63 -4.90
C PRO A 232 11.77 -10.86 -4.39
N VAL A 233 10.69 -11.20 -5.08
CA VAL A 233 9.89 -12.41 -4.84
C VAL A 233 9.49 -13.02 -6.18
N HIS A 234 9.02 -14.27 -6.15
CA HIS A 234 8.53 -14.87 -7.41
C HIS A 234 7.34 -14.07 -7.97
N GLY A 235 7.51 -13.58 -9.18
CA GLY A 235 6.49 -12.81 -9.92
C GLY A 235 6.45 -11.31 -9.63
N GLY A 236 7.51 -10.73 -9.05
CA GLY A 236 7.66 -9.28 -8.90
C GLY A 236 8.64 -8.87 -7.82
N THR A 237 8.80 -7.57 -7.66
CA THR A 237 9.61 -6.96 -6.59
C THR A 237 8.73 -6.04 -5.77
N ILE A 238 8.78 -6.15 -4.45
CA ILE A 238 8.18 -5.14 -3.56
C ILE A 238 9.22 -4.07 -3.30
N VAL A 239 8.84 -2.83 -3.53
CA VAL A 239 9.66 -1.67 -3.17
C VAL A 239 9.13 -1.11 -1.86
N ALA A 240 10.02 -0.96 -0.89
CA ALA A 240 9.70 -0.46 0.43
C ALA A 240 10.50 0.82 0.70
N VAL A 241 9.81 1.90 1.07
CA VAL A 241 10.43 3.19 1.39
C VAL A 241 10.03 3.57 2.82
N ARG A 242 10.99 3.72 3.73
CA ARG A 242 10.76 4.23 5.08
C ARG A 242 11.09 5.71 5.14
N LYS A 243 10.11 6.53 5.47
CA LYS A 243 10.23 7.99 5.57
C LYS A 243 11.13 8.40 6.74
N LEU A 244 12.17 9.20 6.49
CA LEU A 244 13.12 9.65 7.54
C LEU A 244 12.79 11.04 8.10
N SER A 245 12.20 11.93 7.33
CA SER A 245 11.88 13.31 7.68
C SER A 245 10.39 13.64 7.58
#